data_971ed2399e5e24726efcf56ce45be680
#
_entry.id   971ed2399e5e24726efcf56ce45be680
#
_cell.length_a   1.000
_cell.length_b   1.000
_cell.length_c   1.000
_cell.angle_alpha   90.00
_cell.angle_beta   90.00
_cell.angle_gamma   90.00
#
_symmetry.space_group_name_H-M   'P 1'
#
loop_
_entity.id
_entity.type
_entity.pdbx_description
1 polymer ?
#
loop_
_entity_poly.entity_id
_entity_poly.type
_entity_poly.pdbx_seq_one_letter_code
_entity_poly.pdbx_strand_id
1 'polypeptide(L)'
;MLRDSNVSELVRTALYYIAKLEEIPPNQFSQSMNAWSKSMSTLQHYRYAVRWATHLPDDFTLIEDYPGIVKQIEEEIASLHYQPLITLMAPIYSGSDDLIEQTLKSVGQQFYQQVEIYLLVDSRFVAEVQEIVAKTQEGSCRVKLKHFENLSKNLGLAFNEVLNECAGDFIGFLSSGDTISRDATLEILRVANRSAEVDTIYSDERQNTRGDAIRTVCKPGWSRDLFLSSNYLQSFLCCRKEAIRNAGGFSGHFESDIKYDLVLRMIEKRERVEHIPKALYCEEIHKSYPEGFNADTSFELQKRAVEAHLSRAGIDAEVSSGLIKGSFRVRRQIKTNTKISIIIPTRDKIDLLKRCIDSIETNSTFRNYEIIIIDNGSVEAASADYFAKTGHKVVRNTEEFNYSRLNNIGARQASGDHLLFLNNDTEVIAPDWLEALLEHSQRQEVGAVGAKLLFPNGMIQHAGMVLGGPWLAEHVNLLAEIYDHGYRGFADVIRNFNCVTGACLMMRVSVFHQVGGFDESLKVTYSDVDLCLKARARGYLVVYTPYALLYHHERGTRGKGEFDIAEIALKFDGQDVAHKMPVPRGQARGTEQFYLRWRMMFENDLNRTAPPESCSL
;
A
#
# COMPACT_ATOMS: atom_id res chain seq x y z
N MET A 1 -16.50 -6.54 26.36
CA MET A 1 -15.62 -6.96 27.47
C MET A 1 -15.06 -8.36 27.18
N LEU A 2 -14.04 -8.46 26.41
CA LEU A 2 -13.23 -9.68 26.26
C LEU A 2 -11.96 -9.44 27.08
N ARG A 3 -11.79 -10.21 28.15
CA ARG A 3 -10.75 -10.00 29.16
C ARG A 3 -9.35 -10.28 28.62
N ASP A 4 -8.38 -9.50 29.06
CA ASP A 4 -6.93 -9.53 28.77
C ASP A 4 -6.24 -10.92 28.85
N SER A 5 -6.90 -11.93 29.43
CA SER A 5 -6.38 -13.30 29.55
C SER A 5 -6.19 -14.02 28.21
N ASN A 6 -7.05 -13.79 27.22
CA ASN A 6 -7.00 -14.52 25.95
C ASN A 6 -5.89 -14.03 25.00
N VAL A 7 -5.55 -12.74 25.04
CA VAL A 7 -4.47 -12.16 24.21
C VAL A 7 -3.11 -12.66 24.69
N SER A 8 -2.90 -12.76 26.01
CA SER A 8 -1.63 -13.25 26.57
C SER A 8 -1.43 -14.75 26.30
N GLU A 9 -2.51 -15.51 26.23
CA GLU A 9 -2.48 -16.96 25.95
C GLU A 9 -2.19 -17.24 24.47
N LEU A 10 -2.77 -16.45 23.56
CA LEU A 10 -2.48 -16.54 22.12
C LEU A 10 -1.04 -16.16 21.78
N VAL A 11 -0.51 -15.10 22.38
CA VAL A 11 0.90 -14.71 22.22
C VAL A 11 1.82 -15.78 22.81
N ARG A 12 1.49 -16.35 23.99
CA ARG A 12 2.24 -17.49 24.57
C ARG A 12 2.17 -18.73 23.67
N THR A 13 1.01 -18.99 23.08
CA THR A 13 0.82 -20.11 22.15
C THR A 13 1.65 -19.91 20.86
N ALA A 14 1.68 -18.71 20.29
CA ALA A 14 2.51 -18.40 19.14
C ALA A 14 4.02 -18.52 19.46
N LEU A 15 4.46 -18.00 20.60
CA LEU A 15 5.85 -18.14 21.06
C LEU A 15 6.24 -19.61 21.38
N TYR A 16 5.30 -20.39 21.92
CA TYR A 16 5.48 -21.81 22.15
C TYR A 16 5.64 -22.59 20.84
N TYR A 17 4.84 -22.26 19.80
CA TYR A 17 4.99 -22.87 18.48
C TYR A 17 6.27 -22.45 17.77
N ILE A 18 6.70 -21.19 17.92
CA ILE A 18 8.00 -20.73 17.40
C ILE A 18 9.16 -21.51 18.06
N ALA A 19 9.12 -21.70 19.37
CA ALA A 19 10.12 -22.49 20.09
C ALA A 19 10.10 -23.99 19.68
N LYS A 20 8.92 -24.54 19.42
CA LYS A 20 8.78 -25.93 18.94
C LYS A 20 9.18 -26.14 17.48
N LEU A 21 9.11 -25.13 16.61
CA LEU A 21 9.58 -25.23 15.23
C LEU A 21 11.10 -25.50 15.13
N GLU A 22 11.86 -25.17 16.16
CA GLU A 22 13.29 -25.48 16.25
C GLU A 22 13.58 -26.97 16.52
N GLU A 23 12.58 -27.75 16.96
CA GLU A 23 12.70 -29.19 17.28
C GLU A 23 12.10 -30.13 16.23
N ILE A 24 11.49 -29.61 15.15
CA ILE A 24 10.74 -30.40 14.17
C ILE A 24 11.64 -30.92 13.05
N PRO A 25 11.61 -32.25 12.76
CA PRO A 25 12.34 -32.83 11.63
C PRO A 25 11.89 -32.23 10.28
N PRO A 26 12.80 -32.11 9.28
CA PRO A 26 12.51 -31.46 8.00
C PRO A 26 11.29 -32.01 7.23
N ASN A 27 10.94 -33.28 7.44
CA ASN A 27 9.80 -33.96 6.80
C ASN A 27 8.43 -33.63 7.41
N GLN A 28 8.39 -33.01 8.58
CA GLN A 28 7.15 -32.58 9.26
C GLN A 28 6.97 -31.05 9.23
N PHE A 29 7.96 -30.33 8.70
CA PHE A 29 8.02 -28.88 8.71
C PHE A 29 6.83 -28.22 7.98
N SER A 30 6.40 -28.78 6.83
CA SER A 30 5.31 -28.20 6.04
C SER A 30 3.94 -28.23 6.75
N GLN A 31 3.63 -29.32 7.49
CA GLN A 31 2.37 -29.44 8.24
C GLN A 31 2.32 -28.50 9.46
N SER A 32 3.47 -28.37 10.15
CA SER A 32 3.58 -27.47 11.29
C SER A 32 3.60 -26.01 10.87
N MET A 33 4.19 -25.68 9.72
CA MET A 33 4.16 -24.34 9.11
C MET A 33 2.75 -23.95 8.66
N ASN A 34 1.97 -24.88 8.08
CA ASN A 34 0.57 -24.62 7.73
C ASN A 34 -0.32 -24.35 8.96
N ALA A 35 -0.09 -25.09 10.06
CA ALA A 35 -0.79 -24.84 11.32
C ALA A 35 -0.39 -23.50 11.95
N TRP A 36 0.89 -23.13 11.85
CA TRP A 36 1.42 -21.86 12.33
C TRP A 36 0.98 -20.69 11.45
N SER A 37 1.01 -20.82 10.12
CA SER A 37 0.48 -19.83 9.16
C SER A 37 -1.00 -19.54 9.42
N LYS A 38 -1.83 -20.59 9.63
CA LYS A 38 -3.23 -20.44 10.04
C LYS A 38 -3.37 -19.74 11.39
N SER A 39 -2.52 -20.06 12.37
CA SER A 39 -2.55 -19.42 13.69
C SER A 39 -2.11 -17.95 13.63
N MET A 40 -1.07 -17.63 12.82
CA MET A 40 -0.63 -16.24 12.60
C MET A 40 -1.64 -15.44 11.79
N SER A 41 -2.21 -16.03 10.74
CA SER A 41 -3.33 -15.44 10.01
C SER A 41 -4.51 -15.18 10.95
N THR A 42 -4.89 -16.13 11.80
CA THR A 42 -5.95 -15.97 12.80
C THR A 42 -5.60 -14.91 13.84
N LEU A 43 -4.32 -14.79 14.25
CA LEU A 43 -3.86 -13.76 15.19
C LEU A 43 -3.89 -12.35 14.56
N GLN A 44 -3.49 -12.24 13.31
CA GLN A 44 -3.61 -11.01 12.52
C GLN A 44 -5.09 -10.65 12.33
N HIS A 45 -5.93 -11.59 11.94
CA HIS A 45 -7.38 -11.42 11.82
C HIS A 45 -8.02 -10.98 13.15
N TYR A 46 -7.65 -11.61 14.26
CA TYR A 46 -8.18 -11.27 15.58
C TYR A 46 -7.77 -9.85 16.02
N ARG A 47 -6.54 -9.43 15.75
CA ARG A 47 -6.05 -8.07 16.07
C ARG A 47 -6.77 -7.01 15.25
N TYR A 48 -7.00 -7.27 13.97
CA TYR A 48 -7.80 -6.37 13.13
C TYR A 48 -9.27 -6.37 13.57
N ALA A 49 -9.84 -7.52 13.89
CA ALA A 49 -11.22 -7.63 14.37
C ALA A 49 -11.41 -6.92 15.72
N VAL A 50 -10.47 -7.02 16.67
CA VAL A 50 -10.53 -6.29 17.95
C VAL A 50 -10.38 -4.80 17.75
N ARG A 51 -9.47 -4.35 16.86
CA ARG A 51 -9.31 -2.93 16.53
C ARG A 51 -10.53 -2.37 15.80
N TRP A 52 -11.17 -3.18 14.94
CA TRP A 52 -12.42 -2.83 14.27
C TRP A 52 -13.63 -2.83 15.22
N ALA A 53 -13.73 -3.84 16.07
CA ALA A 53 -14.84 -3.94 17.03
C ALA A 53 -14.83 -2.85 18.11
N THR A 54 -13.69 -2.23 18.38
CA THR A 54 -13.58 -1.10 19.34
C THR A 54 -13.86 0.26 18.70
N HIS A 55 -13.90 0.35 17.38
CA HIS A 55 -14.00 1.64 16.67
C HIS A 55 -15.21 1.83 15.77
N LEU A 56 -16.02 0.79 15.47
CA LEU A 56 -17.26 0.94 14.68
C LEU A 56 -18.30 -0.10 15.06
N PRO A 57 -19.56 0.29 15.24
CA PRO A 57 -20.69 -0.62 15.09
C PRO A 57 -20.73 -1.08 13.62
N ASP A 58 -20.80 -2.38 13.38
CA ASP A 58 -20.90 -2.98 12.03
C ASP A 58 -22.22 -2.66 11.30
N ASP A 59 -23.04 -1.81 11.87
CA ASP A 59 -24.38 -1.56 11.38
C ASP A 59 -24.57 -0.09 11.02
N PHE A 60 -24.86 0.18 9.75
CA PHE A 60 -25.28 1.48 9.23
C PHE A 60 -26.51 2.04 9.99
N THR A 61 -27.22 1.19 10.71
CA THR A 61 -28.45 1.51 11.45
C THR A 61 -28.21 1.92 12.91
N LEU A 62 -27.06 1.60 13.52
CA LEU A 62 -26.84 1.81 14.98
C LEU A 62 -26.62 3.28 15.38
N ILE A 63 -26.34 4.18 14.43
CA ILE A 63 -26.24 5.62 14.73
C ILE A 63 -27.63 6.24 14.96
N GLU A 64 -28.72 5.58 14.53
CA GLU A 64 -30.09 6.08 14.68
C GLU A 64 -30.58 6.10 16.14
N ASP A 65 -30.05 5.25 17.00
CA ASP A 65 -30.55 5.04 18.36
C ASP A 65 -29.94 5.96 19.45
N TYR A 66 -29.01 6.87 19.08
CA TYR A 66 -28.37 7.78 20.03
C TYR A 66 -28.59 9.25 19.69
N PRO A 67 -29.69 9.87 20.18
CA PRO A 67 -29.96 11.31 19.95
C PRO A 67 -28.81 12.25 20.37
N GLY A 68 -27.98 11.84 21.34
CA GLY A 68 -26.79 12.55 21.78
C GLY A 68 -25.68 12.63 20.73
N ILE A 69 -25.50 11.59 19.89
CA ILE A 69 -24.48 11.56 18.84
C ILE A 69 -24.86 12.50 17.69
N VAL A 70 -26.12 12.52 17.29
CA VAL A 70 -26.59 13.44 16.23
C VAL A 70 -26.33 14.88 16.62
N LYS A 71 -26.65 15.27 17.87
CA LYS A 71 -26.38 16.61 18.37
C LYS A 71 -24.89 16.95 18.39
N GLN A 72 -24.03 16.02 18.79
CA GLN A 72 -22.57 16.21 18.74
C GLN A 72 -22.06 16.43 17.31
N ILE A 73 -22.59 15.68 16.34
CA ILE A 73 -22.27 15.85 14.92
C ILE A 73 -22.70 17.22 14.42
N GLU A 74 -23.91 17.67 14.77
CA GLU A 74 -24.41 19.01 14.40
C GLU A 74 -23.54 20.12 15.01
N GLU A 75 -23.15 20.00 16.28
CA GLU A 75 -22.25 20.93 16.94
C GLU A 75 -20.85 20.93 16.28
N GLU A 76 -20.33 19.74 15.91
CA GLU A 76 -19.08 19.63 15.16
C GLU A 76 -19.18 20.34 13.81
N ILE A 77 -20.21 20.05 13.00
CA ILE A 77 -20.42 20.68 11.69
C ILE A 77 -20.48 22.22 11.84
N ALA A 78 -21.20 22.71 12.85
CA ALA A 78 -21.31 24.14 13.09
C ALA A 78 -19.98 24.80 13.49
N SER A 79 -19.06 24.05 14.09
CA SER A 79 -17.74 24.52 14.51
C SER A 79 -16.71 24.61 13.38
N LEU A 80 -16.94 23.90 12.26
CA LEU A 80 -16.00 23.85 11.14
C LEU A 80 -16.09 25.12 10.29
N HIS A 81 -14.94 25.74 10.01
CA HIS A 81 -14.88 27.03 9.32
C HIS A 81 -15.18 26.95 7.83
N TYR A 82 -14.77 25.86 7.17
CA TYR A 82 -14.99 25.63 5.75
C TYR A 82 -16.13 24.63 5.55
N GLN A 83 -17.21 25.08 4.93
CA GLN A 83 -18.39 24.25 4.65
C GLN A 83 -18.65 24.18 3.14
N PRO A 84 -17.89 23.34 2.40
CA PRO A 84 -17.99 23.23 0.96
C PRO A 84 -19.33 22.64 0.52
N LEU A 85 -19.88 23.10 -0.58
CA LEU A 85 -20.96 22.40 -1.27
C LEU A 85 -20.36 21.19 -2.02
N ILE A 86 -20.97 20.02 -1.86
CA ILE A 86 -20.59 18.80 -2.55
C ILE A 86 -21.59 18.52 -3.66
N THR A 87 -21.13 18.45 -4.90
CA THR A 87 -21.95 18.01 -6.04
C THR A 87 -21.68 16.53 -6.30
N LEU A 88 -22.72 15.71 -6.30
CA LEU A 88 -22.65 14.30 -6.69
C LEU A 88 -23.13 14.16 -8.13
N MET A 89 -22.40 13.41 -8.95
CA MET A 89 -22.76 13.11 -10.33
C MET A 89 -23.08 11.62 -10.46
N ALA A 90 -24.29 11.31 -10.91
CA ALA A 90 -24.80 9.95 -11.03
C ALA A 90 -25.32 9.67 -12.45
N PRO A 91 -24.56 8.96 -13.30
CA PRO A 91 -25.07 8.52 -14.60
C PRO A 91 -26.10 7.40 -14.45
N ILE A 92 -27.20 7.51 -15.17
CA ILE A 92 -28.35 6.62 -15.15
C ILE A 92 -28.49 5.98 -16.54
N TYR A 93 -28.25 4.69 -16.61
CA TYR A 93 -28.29 3.90 -17.86
C TYR A 93 -29.52 3.01 -18.01
N SER A 94 -30.38 2.95 -16.99
CA SER A 94 -31.63 2.19 -16.96
C SER A 94 -32.68 2.88 -16.11
N GLY A 95 -33.97 2.65 -16.39
CA GLY A 95 -35.10 3.16 -15.61
C GLY A 95 -35.47 2.28 -14.40
N SER A 96 -34.52 1.60 -13.74
CA SER A 96 -34.79 0.73 -12.58
C SER A 96 -35.14 1.57 -11.35
N ASP A 97 -36.43 1.57 -10.99
CA ASP A 97 -37.00 2.39 -9.91
C ASP A 97 -36.29 2.16 -8.58
N ASP A 98 -36.15 0.91 -8.16
CA ASP A 98 -35.58 0.55 -6.85
C ASP A 98 -34.13 1.02 -6.69
N LEU A 99 -33.32 0.93 -7.75
CA LEU A 99 -31.90 1.31 -7.70
C LEU A 99 -31.73 2.83 -7.59
N ILE A 100 -32.50 3.60 -8.35
CA ILE A 100 -32.42 5.07 -8.33
C ILE A 100 -32.94 5.59 -7.00
N GLU A 101 -34.06 5.05 -6.52
CA GLU A 101 -34.64 5.42 -5.22
C GLU A 101 -33.67 5.16 -4.07
N GLN A 102 -33.00 4.00 -4.06
CA GLN A 102 -32.00 3.64 -3.04
C GLN A 102 -30.85 4.64 -3.02
N THR A 103 -30.30 5.00 -4.19
CA THR A 103 -29.24 6.00 -4.31
C THR A 103 -29.70 7.36 -3.75
N LEU A 104 -30.87 7.86 -4.18
CA LEU A 104 -31.41 9.15 -3.75
C LEU A 104 -31.67 9.18 -2.24
N LYS A 105 -32.24 8.14 -1.66
CA LYS A 105 -32.45 8.02 -0.21
C LYS A 105 -31.14 8.12 0.55
N SER A 106 -30.09 7.41 0.11
CA SER A 106 -28.78 7.46 0.77
C SER A 106 -28.15 8.86 0.76
N VAL A 107 -28.36 9.62 -0.30
CA VAL A 107 -27.91 11.02 -0.41
C VAL A 107 -28.75 11.95 0.45
N GLY A 108 -30.07 11.76 0.52
CA GLY A 108 -30.98 12.56 1.35
C GLY A 108 -30.76 12.40 2.86
N GLN A 109 -30.15 11.29 3.29
CA GLN A 109 -29.92 10.94 4.70
C GLN A 109 -28.55 11.36 5.25
N GLN A 110 -27.75 12.12 4.51
CA GLN A 110 -26.43 12.54 4.95
C GLN A 110 -26.49 13.45 6.18
N PHE A 111 -25.54 13.33 7.12
CA PHE A 111 -25.40 14.26 8.25
C PHE A 111 -25.02 15.67 7.81
N TYR A 112 -24.12 15.80 6.85
CA TYR A 112 -23.77 17.08 6.25
C TYR A 112 -24.62 17.32 5.00
N GLN A 113 -25.52 18.31 5.06
CA GLN A 113 -26.59 18.53 4.10
C GLN A 113 -26.25 19.50 2.96
N GLN A 114 -25.05 20.08 2.93
CA GLN A 114 -24.64 20.92 1.79
C GLN A 114 -24.26 20.02 0.60
N VAL A 115 -25.27 19.39 0.02
CA VAL A 115 -25.15 18.43 -1.08
C VAL A 115 -26.17 18.75 -2.16
N GLU A 116 -25.73 18.66 -3.41
CA GLU A 116 -26.59 18.58 -4.58
C GLU A 116 -26.25 17.34 -5.41
N ILE A 117 -27.22 16.72 -6.05
CA ILE A 117 -27.00 15.59 -6.95
C ILE A 117 -27.51 15.91 -8.35
N TYR A 118 -26.67 15.66 -9.34
CA TYR A 118 -27.02 15.66 -10.75
C TYR A 118 -27.22 14.22 -11.21
N LEU A 119 -28.43 13.88 -11.63
CA LEU A 119 -28.74 12.65 -12.34
C LEU A 119 -28.52 12.92 -13.83
N LEU A 120 -27.53 12.25 -14.43
CA LEU A 120 -27.25 12.31 -15.86
C LEU A 120 -27.98 11.15 -16.51
N VAL A 121 -29.08 11.44 -17.17
CA VAL A 121 -30.06 10.43 -17.62
C VAL A 121 -29.92 10.23 -19.13
N ASP A 122 -29.81 8.97 -19.56
CA ASP A 122 -29.97 8.65 -20.98
C ASP A 122 -31.38 9.03 -21.45
N SER A 123 -31.49 9.72 -22.58
CA SER A 123 -32.75 10.30 -23.06
C SER A 123 -33.91 9.29 -23.17
N ARG A 124 -33.60 8.00 -23.26
CA ARG A 124 -34.57 6.90 -23.27
C ARG A 124 -35.35 6.73 -21.98
N PHE A 125 -34.80 7.17 -20.82
CA PHE A 125 -35.34 6.90 -19.48
C PHE A 125 -35.79 8.17 -18.73
N VAL A 126 -35.86 9.32 -19.38
CA VAL A 126 -36.14 10.62 -18.75
C VAL A 126 -37.47 10.63 -18.02
N ALA A 127 -38.55 10.15 -18.65
CA ALA A 127 -39.88 10.16 -18.07
C ALA A 127 -39.98 9.29 -16.81
N GLU A 128 -39.41 8.10 -16.83
CA GLU A 128 -39.36 7.16 -15.71
C GLU A 128 -38.58 7.77 -14.54
N VAL A 129 -37.38 8.31 -14.81
CA VAL A 129 -36.55 8.93 -13.77
C VAL A 129 -37.21 10.17 -13.16
N GLN A 130 -37.91 10.98 -13.95
CA GLN A 130 -38.70 12.13 -13.43
C GLN A 130 -39.77 11.67 -12.46
N GLU A 131 -40.50 10.58 -12.76
CA GLU A 131 -41.51 10.01 -11.88
C GLU A 131 -40.92 9.52 -10.56
N ILE A 132 -39.75 8.81 -10.62
CA ILE A 132 -39.04 8.32 -9.44
C ILE A 132 -38.60 9.50 -8.56
N VAL A 133 -37.96 10.52 -9.15
CA VAL A 133 -37.53 11.72 -8.40
C VAL A 133 -38.70 12.41 -7.73
N ALA A 134 -39.83 12.53 -8.42
CA ALA A 134 -41.05 13.17 -7.86
C ALA A 134 -41.61 12.38 -6.66
N LYS A 135 -41.48 11.03 -6.66
CA LYS A 135 -41.91 10.18 -5.54
C LYS A 135 -40.92 10.18 -4.36
N THR A 136 -39.62 10.36 -4.64
CA THR A 136 -38.53 10.17 -3.67
C THR A 136 -38.12 11.47 -2.97
N GLN A 137 -38.68 12.64 -3.32
CA GLN A 137 -38.36 13.95 -2.72
C GLN A 137 -38.77 14.03 -1.23
N GLU A 138 -38.21 13.16 -0.39
CA GLU A 138 -38.23 13.29 1.07
C GLU A 138 -36.82 13.74 1.50
N GLY A 139 -36.65 15.03 1.80
CA GLY A 139 -35.39 15.54 2.35
C GLY A 139 -34.89 16.82 1.69
N SER A 140 -33.81 17.39 2.24
CA SER A 140 -33.21 18.68 1.84
C SER A 140 -32.28 18.57 0.61
N CYS A 141 -32.07 17.38 0.03
CA CYS A 141 -31.17 17.20 -1.10
C CYS A 141 -31.68 17.85 -2.38
N ARG A 142 -30.85 18.67 -3.02
CA ARG A 142 -31.19 19.34 -4.30
C ARG A 142 -30.90 18.37 -5.45
N VAL A 143 -31.97 17.72 -5.97
CA VAL A 143 -31.89 16.84 -7.14
C VAL A 143 -32.04 17.63 -8.43
N LYS A 144 -31.13 17.49 -9.35
CA LYS A 144 -31.16 18.09 -10.69
C LYS A 144 -31.05 17.00 -11.76
N LEU A 145 -31.88 17.09 -12.79
CA LEU A 145 -31.83 16.16 -13.92
C LEU A 145 -31.21 16.83 -15.14
N LYS A 146 -30.35 16.06 -15.81
CA LYS A 146 -29.79 16.39 -17.11
C LYS A 146 -29.93 15.17 -18.01
N HIS A 147 -30.43 15.36 -19.23
CA HIS A 147 -30.60 14.27 -20.17
C HIS A 147 -29.60 14.37 -21.33
N PHE A 148 -29.15 13.23 -21.77
CA PHE A 148 -28.14 13.10 -22.83
C PHE A 148 -28.52 11.98 -23.79
N GLU A 149 -28.30 12.19 -25.07
CA GLU A 149 -28.39 11.11 -26.06
C GLU A 149 -27.14 10.23 -26.00
N ASN A 150 -27.34 8.91 -26.00
CA ASN A 150 -26.24 7.95 -25.94
C ASN A 150 -25.25 8.25 -24.80
N LEU A 151 -25.75 8.42 -23.57
CA LEU A 151 -24.97 8.81 -22.40
C LEU A 151 -23.70 7.97 -22.23
N SER A 152 -23.76 6.65 -22.47
CA SER A 152 -22.61 5.76 -22.34
C SER A 152 -21.43 6.15 -23.22
N LYS A 153 -21.68 6.64 -24.44
CA LYS A 153 -20.65 7.10 -25.38
C LYS A 153 -20.22 8.54 -25.15
N ASN A 154 -21.03 9.32 -24.45
CA ASN A 154 -20.85 10.76 -24.26
C ASN A 154 -20.61 11.14 -22.78
N LEU A 155 -20.24 10.18 -21.92
CA LEU A 155 -20.12 10.37 -20.48
C LEU A 155 -19.17 11.53 -20.11
N GLY A 156 -18.04 11.66 -20.81
CA GLY A 156 -17.09 12.76 -20.58
C GLY A 156 -17.67 14.14 -20.90
N LEU A 157 -18.45 14.26 -21.98
CA LEU A 157 -19.13 15.50 -22.33
C LEU A 157 -20.21 15.82 -21.29
N ALA A 158 -20.99 14.83 -20.87
CA ALA A 158 -22.04 14.99 -19.86
C ALA A 158 -21.45 15.45 -18.51
N PHE A 159 -20.35 14.85 -18.07
CA PHE A 159 -19.65 15.27 -16.86
C PHE A 159 -19.09 16.71 -16.98
N ASN A 160 -18.53 17.09 -18.12
CA ASN A 160 -18.02 18.45 -18.35
C ASN A 160 -19.15 19.49 -18.36
N GLU A 161 -20.31 19.17 -18.93
CA GLU A 161 -21.47 20.06 -18.90
C GLU A 161 -21.91 20.33 -17.45
N VAL A 162 -22.06 19.24 -16.64
CA VAL A 162 -22.38 19.41 -15.21
C VAL A 162 -21.26 20.13 -14.46
N LEU A 163 -19.99 19.84 -14.73
CA LEU A 163 -18.84 20.51 -14.11
C LEU A 163 -18.89 22.05 -14.31
N ASN A 164 -19.37 22.49 -15.47
CA ASN A 164 -19.49 23.93 -15.78
C ASN A 164 -20.64 24.59 -15.04
N GLU A 165 -21.73 23.88 -14.81
CA GLU A 165 -22.98 24.43 -14.22
C GLU A 165 -23.07 24.22 -12.71
N CYS A 166 -22.51 23.13 -12.15
CA CYS A 166 -22.65 22.82 -10.74
C CYS A 166 -21.99 23.87 -9.85
N ALA A 167 -22.54 24.04 -8.65
CA ALA A 167 -22.05 25.03 -7.69
C ALA A 167 -21.05 24.43 -6.67
N GLY A 168 -20.93 23.09 -6.59
CA GLY A 168 -20.10 22.43 -5.58
C GLY A 168 -18.61 22.72 -5.70
N ASP A 169 -17.96 22.79 -4.55
CA ASP A 169 -16.50 22.90 -4.41
C ASP A 169 -15.83 21.55 -4.63
N PHE A 170 -16.52 20.48 -4.27
CA PHE A 170 -16.10 19.10 -4.49
C PHE A 170 -17.10 18.35 -5.35
N ILE A 171 -16.59 17.46 -6.19
CA ILE A 171 -17.35 16.63 -7.11
C ILE A 171 -17.16 15.17 -6.71
N GLY A 172 -18.24 14.50 -6.30
CA GLY A 172 -18.29 13.06 -6.01
C GLY A 172 -18.99 12.28 -7.12
N PHE A 173 -18.71 10.99 -7.22
CA PHE A 173 -19.27 10.12 -8.25
C PHE A 173 -20.04 8.98 -7.61
N LEU A 174 -21.29 8.77 -8.10
CA LEU A 174 -22.13 7.64 -7.74
C LEU A 174 -22.53 6.88 -9.02
N SER A 175 -23.00 5.66 -8.87
CA SER A 175 -23.71 4.94 -9.94
C SER A 175 -25.14 4.62 -9.44
N SER A 176 -26.06 4.39 -10.35
CA SER A 176 -27.41 3.94 -10.01
C SER A 176 -27.37 2.64 -9.22
N GLY A 177 -28.02 2.58 -8.07
CA GLY A 177 -28.02 1.47 -7.13
C GLY A 177 -26.93 1.54 -6.05
N ASP A 178 -25.87 2.29 -6.29
CA ASP A 178 -24.86 2.49 -5.26
C ASP A 178 -25.35 3.45 -4.17
N THR A 179 -24.89 3.23 -2.95
CA THR A 179 -25.26 4.05 -1.79
C THR A 179 -24.04 4.57 -1.06
N ILE A 180 -24.23 5.65 -0.31
CA ILE A 180 -23.20 6.20 0.59
C ILE A 180 -23.68 6.13 2.04
N SER A 181 -22.74 5.90 2.97
CA SER A 181 -23.05 5.92 4.40
C SER A 181 -23.51 7.32 4.85
N ARG A 182 -24.29 7.42 5.92
CA ARG A 182 -24.82 8.69 6.44
C ARG A 182 -23.75 9.71 6.80
N ASP A 183 -22.55 9.26 7.11
CA ASP A 183 -21.39 10.07 7.47
C ASP A 183 -20.45 10.38 6.28
N ALA A 184 -20.76 9.91 5.07
CA ALA A 184 -19.84 10.04 3.93
C ALA A 184 -19.50 11.51 3.62
N THR A 185 -20.48 12.39 3.54
CA THR A 185 -20.25 13.81 3.29
C THR A 185 -19.64 14.54 4.49
N LEU A 186 -19.92 14.09 5.71
CA LEU A 186 -19.26 14.58 6.93
C LEU A 186 -17.76 14.25 6.93
N GLU A 187 -17.38 13.05 6.52
CA GLU A 187 -15.96 12.66 6.42
C GLU A 187 -15.25 13.48 5.34
N ILE A 188 -15.88 13.75 4.20
CA ILE A 188 -15.34 14.68 3.19
C ILE A 188 -15.14 16.08 3.80
N LEU A 189 -16.12 16.60 4.55
CA LEU A 189 -16.02 17.86 5.26
C LEU A 189 -14.85 17.89 6.25
N ARG A 190 -14.68 16.84 7.04
CA ARG A 190 -13.56 16.68 7.98
C ARG A 190 -12.22 16.74 7.25
N VAL A 191 -12.09 16.00 6.15
CA VAL A 191 -10.87 16.00 5.33
C VAL A 191 -10.61 17.39 4.74
N ALA A 192 -11.63 18.03 4.17
CA ALA A 192 -11.49 19.36 3.58
C ALA A 192 -11.04 20.44 4.58
N ASN A 193 -11.44 20.32 5.86
CA ASN A 193 -10.99 21.23 6.93
C ASN A 193 -9.60 20.87 7.47
N ARG A 194 -9.26 19.58 7.56
CA ARG A 194 -7.96 19.12 8.04
C ARG A 194 -6.86 19.36 7.00
N SER A 195 -7.18 19.19 5.72
CA SER A 195 -6.26 19.25 4.59
C SER A 195 -6.81 20.22 3.54
N ALA A 196 -6.64 21.54 3.80
CA ALA A 196 -7.20 22.60 2.94
C ALA A 196 -6.79 22.49 1.46
N GLU A 197 -5.68 21.79 1.20
CA GLU A 197 -5.11 21.64 -0.14
C GLU A 197 -5.41 20.29 -0.80
N VAL A 198 -6.28 19.45 -0.20
CA VAL A 198 -6.64 18.15 -0.78
C VAL A 198 -7.35 18.35 -2.13
N ASP A 199 -6.93 17.60 -3.13
CA ASP A 199 -7.51 17.61 -4.48
C ASP A 199 -8.35 16.36 -4.76
N THR A 200 -7.98 15.22 -4.19
CA THR A 200 -8.65 13.93 -4.39
C THR A 200 -8.85 13.22 -3.05
N ILE A 201 -10.06 12.76 -2.80
CA ILE A 201 -10.44 11.99 -1.60
C ILE A 201 -11.03 10.66 -2.08
N TYR A 202 -10.61 9.55 -1.48
CA TYR A 202 -11.21 8.23 -1.69
C TYR A 202 -11.39 7.51 -0.36
N SER A 203 -12.28 6.52 -0.33
CA SER A 203 -12.54 5.72 0.87
C SER A 203 -12.53 4.23 0.58
N ASP A 204 -12.56 3.44 1.65
CA ASP A 204 -12.94 2.04 1.58
C ASP A 204 -14.38 1.91 1.10
N GLU A 205 -14.77 0.70 0.68
CA GLU A 205 -16.11 0.45 0.13
C GLU A 205 -16.64 -0.91 0.59
N ARG A 206 -17.95 -1.06 0.46
CA ARG A 206 -18.65 -2.33 0.60
C ARG A 206 -19.13 -2.78 -0.77
N GLN A 207 -19.21 -4.08 -0.98
CA GLN A 207 -19.77 -4.66 -2.19
C GLN A 207 -20.94 -5.55 -1.79
N ASN A 208 -22.13 -5.21 -2.32
CA ASN A 208 -23.35 -5.96 -2.09
C ASN A 208 -23.52 -6.98 -3.21
N THR A 209 -23.43 -8.28 -2.88
CA THR A 209 -23.63 -9.38 -3.81
C THR A 209 -24.94 -10.09 -3.46
N ARG A 210 -25.85 -10.25 -4.41
CA ARG A 210 -27.14 -10.93 -4.20
C ARG A 210 -26.94 -12.32 -3.59
N GLY A 211 -27.39 -12.49 -2.34
CA GLY A 211 -27.38 -13.76 -1.63
C GLY A 211 -26.11 -14.08 -0.84
N ASP A 212 -25.06 -13.29 -0.97
CA ASP A 212 -23.81 -13.41 -0.22
C ASP A 212 -23.71 -12.32 0.85
N ALA A 213 -22.82 -12.53 1.81
CA ALA A 213 -22.52 -11.52 2.81
C ALA A 213 -21.91 -10.26 2.16
N ILE A 214 -22.25 -9.07 2.68
CA ILE A 214 -21.63 -7.80 2.28
C ILE A 214 -20.10 -7.92 2.48
N ARG A 215 -19.34 -7.74 1.41
CA ARG A 215 -17.89 -7.76 1.47
C ARG A 215 -17.35 -6.35 1.64
N THR A 216 -16.54 -6.13 2.67
CA THR A 216 -15.78 -4.88 2.81
C THR A 216 -14.50 -4.93 2.01
N VAL A 217 -14.25 -3.90 1.21
CA VAL A 217 -13.03 -3.70 0.43
C VAL A 217 -12.25 -2.56 1.06
N CYS A 218 -11.19 -2.91 1.76
CA CYS A 218 -10.29 -1.94 2.36
C CYS A 218 -9.20 -1.56 1.36
N LYS A 219 -8.90 -0.27 1.28
CA LYS A 219 -7.91 0.27 0.36
C LYS A 219 -6.68 0.74 1.13
N PRO A 220 -5.46 0.60 0.57
CA PRO A 220 -4.28 1.17 1.20
C PRO A 220 -4.33 2.70 1.16
N GLY A 221 -3.52 3.34 2.00
CA GLY A 221 -3.21 4.76 1.85
C GLY A 221 -2.62 5.04 0.46
N TRP A 222 -2.56 6.32 0.08
CA TRP A 222 -2.13 6.70 -1.27
C TRP A 222 -0.77 6.14 -1.63
N SER A 223 -0.72 5.44 -2.77
CA SER A 223 0.50 4.88 -3.36
C SER A 223 0.48 5.12 -4.88
N ARG A 224 1.31 6.05 -5.35
CA ARG A 224 1.42 6.37 -6.78
C ARG A 224 1.81 5.15 -7.61
N ASP A 225 2.79 4.37 -7.14
CA ASP A 225 3.27 3.21 -7.89
C ASP A 225 2.21 2.09 -7.95
N LEU A 226 1.43 1.92 -6.88
CA LEU A 226 0.27 1.02 -6.91
C LEU A 226 -0.80 1.53 -7.88
N PHE A 227 -1.07 2.83 -7.89
CA PHE A 227 -2.07 3.41 -8.78
C PHE A 227 -1.68 3.28 -10.27
N LEU A 228 -0.38 3.38 -10.59
CA LEU A 228 0.13 3.08 -11.92
C LEU A 228 0.13 1.58 -12.25
N SER A 229 0.14 0.71 -11.24
CA SER A 229 0.11 -0.74 -11.42
C SER A 229 -1.31 -1.32 -11.41
N SER A 230 -2.28 -0.63 -10.83
CA SER A 230 -3.67 -1.07 -10.73
C SER A 230 -4.57 0.09 -10.32
N ASN A 231 -5.75 0.20 -10.94
CA ASN A 231 -6.76 1.17 -10.55
C ASN A 231 -7.45 0.73 -9.24
N TYR A 232 -6.80 0.93 -8.10
CA TYR A 232 -7.30 0.49 -6.80
C TYR A 232 -8.26 1.48 -6.13
N LEU A 233 -8.36 2.72 -6.59
CA LEU A 233 -9.28 3.72 -6.03
C LEU A 233 -10.76 3.39 -6.31
N GLN A 234 -11.03 2.85 -7.48
CA GLN A 234 -12.33 2.33 -7.94
C GLN A 234 -13.54 3.25 -7.70
N SER A 235 -14.49 2.84 -6.82
CA SER A 235 -15.86 3.35 -6.84
C SER A 235 -16.02 4.72 -6.19
N PHE A 236 -15.67 4.87 -4.92
CA PHE A 236 -15.85 6.14 -4.23
C PHE A 236 -14.66 7.08 -4.46
N LEU A 237 -14.96 8.16 -5.15
CA LEU A 237 -14.00 9.22 -5.45
C LEU A 237 -14.69 10.57 -5.30
N CYS A 238 -14.05 11.51 -4.61
CA CYS A 238 -14.48 12.89 -4.48
C CYS A 238 -13.30 13.81 -4.77
N CYS A 239 -13.43 14.68 -5.77
CA CYS A 239 -12.36 15.54 -6.25
C CYS A 239 -12.73 17.02 -6.11
N ARG A 240 -11.75 17.87 -5.79
CA ARG A 240 -11.92 19.32 -5.82
C ARG A 240 -12.24 19.78 -7.25
N LYS A 241 -13.31 20.55 -7.40
CA LYS A 241 -13.78 21.03 -8.72
C LYS A 241 -12.69 21.78 -9.48
N GLU A 242 -11.95 22.64 -8.79
CA GLU A 242 -10.86 23.41 -9.40
C GLU A 242 -9.73 22.49 -9.90
N ALA A 243 -9.37 21.44 -9.15
CA ALA A 243 -8.37 20.49 -9.57
C ALA A 243 -8.80 19.71 -10.82
N ILE A 244 -10.09 19.33 -10.92
CA ILE A 244 -10.65 18.75 -12.16
C ILE A 244 -10.50 19.72 -13.34
N ARG A 245 -10.86 21.00 -13.15
CA ARG A 245 -10.71 22.02 -14.19
C ARG A 245 -9.25 22.22 -14.62
N ASN A 246 -8.34 22.30 -13.66
CA ASN A 246 -6.91 22.45 -13.91
C ASN A 246 -6.30 21.24 -14.64
N ALA A 247 -6.88 20.05 -14.47
CA ALA A 247 -6.54 18.86 -15.22
C ALA A 247 -7.17 18.81 -16.64
N GLY A 248 -7.96 19.82 -17.03
CA GLY A 248 -8.63 19.92 -18.33
C GLY A 248 -10.00 19.24 -18.40
N GLY A 249 -10.64 18.97 -17.25
CA GLY A 249 -11.94 18.32 -17.20
C GLY A 249 -11.91 16.81 -17.52
N PHE A 250 -13.04 16.27 -17.93
CA PHE A 250 -13.20 14.86 -18.26
C PHE A 250 -12.88 14.61 -19.75
N SER A 251 -12.09 13.58 -20.02
CA SER A 251 -11.74 13.18 -21.39
C SER A 251 -12.86 12.33 -22.01
N GLY A 252 -13.20 12.57 -23.27
CA GLY A 252 -14.10 11.72 -24.03
C GLY A 252 -13.50 10.42 -24.58
N HIS A 253 -12.22 10.14 -24.27
CA HIS A 253 -11.50 9.01 -24.88
C HIS A 253 -11.45 7.74 -24.02
N PHE A 254 -11.89 7.80 -22.75
CA PHE A 254 -11.73 6.71 -21.77
C PHE A 254 -13.05 6.16 -21.23
N GLU A 255 -14.19 6.55 -21.78
CA GLU A 255 -15.54 6.04 -21.47
C GLU A 255 -15.74 5.52 -20.03
N SER A 256 -15.69 4.20 -19.82
CA SER A 256 -15.91 3.54 -18.52
C SER A 256 -14.82 3.88 -17.48
N ASP A 257 -13.61 4.24 -17.91
CA ASP A 257 -12.45 4.45 -17.05
C ASP A 257 -12.05 5.93 -16.93
N ILE A 258 -13.00 6.80 -17.22
CA ILE A 258 -12.83 8.27 -17.23
C ILE A 258 -12.31 8.83 -15.90
N LYS A 259 -12.70 8.22 -14.76
CA LYS A 259 -12.24 8.62 -13.43
C LYS A 259 -10.74 8.29 -13.23
N TYR A 260 -10.29 7.16 -13.76
CA TYR A 260 -8.88 6.75 -13.70
C TYR A 260 -7.96 7.71 -14.46
N ASP A 261 -8.32 8.03 -15.71
CA ASP A 261 -7.62 9.04 -16.52
C ASP A 261 -7.63 10.41 -15.85
N LEU A 262 -8.78 10.83 -15.28
CA LEU A 262 -8.89 12.11 -14.57
C LEU A 262 -7.88 12.20 -13.42
N VAL A 263 -7.84 11.19 -12.53
CA VAL A 263 -6.92 11.20 -11.38
C VAL A 263 -5.47 11.19 -11.85
N LEU A 264 -5.12 10.41 -12.90
CA LEU A 264 -3.78 10.43 -13.49
C LEU A 264 -3.38 11.83 -13.95
N ARG A 265 -4.27 12.59 -14.60
CA ARG A 265 -4.02 13.98 -15.01
C ARG A 265 -3.97 14.95 -13.83
N MET A 266 -4.75 14.72 -12.78
CA MET A 266 -4.72 15.55 -11.58
C MET A 266 -3.39 15.42 -10.84
N ILE A 267 -2.89 14.19 -10.64
CA ILE A 267 -1.61 13.96 -9.95
C ILE A 267 -0.39 14.45 -10.76
N GLU A 268 -0.50 14.61 -12.07
CA GLU A 268 0.53 15.29 -12.89
C GLU A 268 0.70 16.76 -12.50
N LYS A 269 -0.37 17.41 -12.07
CA LYS A 269 -0.36 18.81 -11.63
C LYS A 269 0.02 18.94 -10.17
N ARG A 270 -0.65 18.19 -9.30
CA ARG A 270 -0.43 18.16 -7.84
C ARG A 270 -0.84 16.80 -7.28
N GLU A 271 0.04 16.20 -6.51
CA GLU A 271 -0.24 14.91 -5.86
C GLU A 271 -0.77 15.15 -4.44
N ARG A 272 -2.07 15.46 -4.32
CA ARG A 272 -2.77 15.73 -3.06
C ARG A 272 -3.98 14.83 -2.92
N VAL A 273 -3.69 13.58 -2.58
CA VAL A 273 -4.66 12.50 -2.48
C VAL A 273 -4.76 12.05 -1.02
N GLU A 274 -5.97 12.02 -0.48
CA GLU A 274 -6.26 11.60 0.90
C GLU A 274 -7.16 10.37 0.90
N HIS A 275 -6.83 9.41 1.76
CA HIS A 275 -7.61 8.21 2.02
C HIS A 275 -8.42 8.37 3.31
N ILE A 276 -9.70 8.01 3.25
CA ILE A 276 -10.55 7.84 4.43
C ILE A 276 -10.67 6.34 4.69
N PRO A 277 -10.04 5.81 5.76
CA PRO A 277 -10.05 4.37 6.05
C PRO A 277 -11.37 3.94 6.70
N LYS A 278 -12.48 4.24 6.03
CA LYS A 278 -13.86 3.87 6.38
C LYS A 278 -14.60 3.45 5.12
N ALA A 279 -15.46 2.46 5.23
CA ALA A 279 -16.31 2.01 4.13
C ALA A 279 -17.51 2.97 3.97
N LEU A 280 -17.28 4.08 3.26
CA LEU A 280 -18.27 5.13 3.06
C LEU A 280 -19.18 4.90 1.83
N TYR A 281 -18.88 3.91 1.03
CA TYR A 281 -19.56 3.59 -0.21
C TYR A 281 -19.99 2.13 -0.22
N CYS A 282 -21.19 1.85 -0.72
CA CYS A 282 -21.67 0.49 -0.94
C CYS A 282 -21.98 0.32 -2.44
N GLU A 283 -21.18 -0.52 -3.09
CA GLU A 283 -21.34 -0.85 -4.50
C GLU A 283 -22.40 -1.94 -4.66
N GLU A 284 -23.40 -1.69 -5.52
CA GLU A 284 -24.36 -2.70 -5.94
C GLU A 284 -23.81 -3.45 -7.17
N ILE A 285 -23.37 -4.69 -7.00
CA ILE A 285 -22.70 -5.46 -8.06
C ILE A 285 -23.69 -5.83 -9.19
N HIS A 286 -24.97 -5.89 -8.89
CA HIS A 286 -26.02 -6.25 -9.89
C HIS A 286 -26.63 -5.04 -10.60
N LYS A 287 -26.03 -3.86 -10.46
CA LYS A 287 -26.46 -2.67 -11.18
C LYS A 287 -26.29 -2.83 -12.68
N SER A 288 -27.07 -2.05 -13.42
CA SER A 288 -26.91 -1.95 -14.86
C SER A 288 -25.60 -1.26 -15.22
N TYR A 289 -24.77 -1.93 -15.98
CA TYR A 289 -23.60 -1.31 -16.60
C TYR A 289 -23.98 -0.70 -17.95
N PRO A 290 -23.21 0.26 -18.47
CA PRO A 290 -23.38 0.78 -19.82
C PRO A 290 -23.43 -0.36 -20.85
N GLU A 291 -24.26 -0.23 -21.86
CA GLU A 291 -24.33 -1.18 -22.96
C GLU A 291 -22.94 -1.30 -23.62
N GLY A 292 -22.42 -2.52 -23.74
CA GLY A 292 -21.07 -2.79 -24.26
C GLY A 292 -19.95 -2.76 -23.23
N PHE A 293 -20.24 -2.58 -21.92
CA PHE A 293 -19.21 -2.73 -20.89
C PHE A 293 -18.61 -4.14 -20.92
N ASN A 294 -17.27 -4.20 -21.01
CA ASN A 294 -16.51 -5.43 -20.99
C ASN A 294 -15.23 -5.19 -20.19
N ALA A 295 -14.92 -6.10 -19.26
CA ALA A 295 -13.73 -6.01 -18.40
C ALA A 295 -12.41 -5.98 -19.19
N ASP A 296 -12.33 -6.65 -20.33
CA ASP A 296 -11.12 -6.63 -21.16
C ASP A 296 -10.97 -5.28 -21.89
N THR A 297 -12.09 -4.68 -22.34
CA THR A 297 -12.09 -3.33 -22.90
C THR A 297 -11.68 -2.29 -21.86
N SER A 298 -12.19 -2.40 -20.62
CA SER A 298 -11.80 -1.54 -19.50
C SER A 298 -10.30 -1.67 -19.21
N PHE A 299 -9.73 -2.88 -19.20
CA PHE A 299 -8.30 -3.08 -19.01
C PHE A 299 -7.45 -2.34 -20.07
N GLU A 300 -7.81 -2.43 -21.34
CA GLU A 300 -7.09 -1.73 -22.42
C GLU A 300 -7.24 -0.20 -22.31
N LEU A 301 -8.41 0.30 -21.91
CA LEU A 301 -8.60 1.74 -21.65
C LEU A 301 -7.75 2.23 -20.47
N GLN A 302 -7.69 1.47 -19.38
CA GLN A 302 -6.82 1.78 -18.25
C GLN A 302 -5.35 1.76 -18.62
N LYS A 303 -4.91 0.76 -19.39
CA LYS A 303 -3.54 0.69 -19.92
C LYS A 303 -3.19 1.94 -20.74
N ARG A 304 -4.07 2.32 -21.68
CA ARG A 304 -3.90 3.54 -22.49
C ARG A 304 -3.87 4.81 -21.63
N ALA A 305 -4.64 4.87 -20.53
CA ALA A 305 -4.61 5.99 -19.61
C ALA A 305 -3.24 6.12 -18.91
N VAL A 306 -2.64 4.98 -18.49
CA VAL A 306 -1.28 4.96 -17.94
C VAL A 306 -0.24 5.36 -18.99
N GLU A 307 -0.30 4.84 -20.21
CA GLU A 307 0.60 5.20 -21.31
C GLU A 307 0.52 6.70 -21.62
N ALA A 308 -0.69 7.25 -21.70
CA ALA A 308 -0.91 8.67 -21.91
C ALA A 308 -0.35 9.53 -20.76
N HIS A 309 -0.52 9.09 -19.51
CA HIS A 309 0.07 9.72 -18.33
C HIS A 309 1.61 9.77 -18.44
N LEU A 310 2.25 8.63 -18.72
CA LEU A 310 3.70 8.54 -18.83
C LEU A 310 4.24 9.44 -19.95
N SER A 311 3.55 9.45 -21.11
CA SER A 311 3.89 10.33 -22.23
C SER A 311 3.81 11.81 -21.87
N ARG A 312 2.71 12.25 -21.21
CA ARG A 312 2.55 13.65 -20.76
C ARG A 312 3.59 14.06 -19.71
N ALA A 313 3.97 13.11 -18.84
CA ALA A 313 5.01 13.30 -17.84
C ALA A 313 6.43 13.22 -18.38
N GLY A 314 6.62 12.93 -19.67
CA GLY A 314 7.94 12.75 -20.29
C GLY A 314 8.73 11.56 -19.74
N ILE A 315 8.02 10.52 -19.27
CA ILE A 315 8.60 9.30 -18.72
C ILE A 315 8.74 8.26 -19.84
N ASP A 316 9.96 7.90 -20.17
CA ASP A 316 10.25 6.83 -21.12
C ASP A 316 10.06 5.47 -20.43
N ALA A 317 8.95 4.81 -20.76
CA ALA A 317 8.57 3.53 -20.17
C ALA A 317 7.61 2.75 -21.09
N GLU A 318 7.66 1.42 -20.97
CA GLU A 318 6.74 0.50 -21.60
C GLU A 318 5.69 0.04 -20.56
N VAL A 319 4.41 -0.04 -20.96
CA VAL A 319 3.32 -0.59 -20.14
C VAL A 319 2.90 -1.94 -20.69
N SER A 320 3.01 -2.95 -19.88
CA SER A 320 2.58 -4.32 -20.19
C SER A 320 1.63 -4.84 -19.12
N SER A 321 1.01 -6.01 -19.37
CA SER A 321 0.26 -6.73 -18.33
C SER A 321 1.18 -7.07 -17.17
N GLY A 322 0.68 -6.91 -15.94
CA GLY A 322 1.39 -7.29 -14.73
C GLY A 322 1.28 -8.77 -14.40
N LEU A 323 1.72 -9.16 -13.20
CA LEU A 323 1.72 -10.57 -12.75
C LEU A 323 0.32 -11.10 -12.42
N ILE A 324 -0.63 -10.22 -12.15
CA ILE A 324 -2.03 -10.58 -11.86
C ILE A 324 -2.97 -9.94 -12.87
N LYS A 325 -4.12 -10.57 -13.09
CA LYS A 325 -5.15 -10.02 -13.98
C LYS A 325 -5.60 -8.64 -13.51
N GLY A 326 -5.68 -7.69 -14.43
CA GLY A 326 -6.10 -6.30 -14.13
C GLY A 326 -4.98 -5.42 -13.55
N SER A 327 -3.73 -5.88 -13.58
CA SER A 327 -2.58 -5.08 -13.20
C SER A 327 -1.64 -4.78 -14.35
N PHE A 328 -0.80 -3.75 -14.17
CA PHE A 328 0.19 -3.30 -15.16
C PHE A 328 1.61 -3.38 -14.58
N ARG A 329 2.57 -3.69 -15.45
CA ARG A 329 4.00 -3.42 -15.23
C ARG A 329 4.39 -2.17 -16.02
N VAL A 330 4.82 -1.14 -15.33
CA VAL A 330 5.43 0.06 -15.94
C VAL A 330 6.94 -0.12 -15.90
N ARG A 331 7.52 -0.56 -17.01
CA ARG A 331 8.95 -0.82 -17.18
C ARG A 331 9.64 0.43 -17.70
N ARG A 332 10.41 1.12 -16.85
CA ARG A 332 11.09 2.35 -17.20
C ARG A 332 12.43 2.09 -17.86
N GLN A 333 12.78 2.90 -18.86
CA GLN A 333 14.09 2.83 -19.49
C GLN A 333 15.19 3.14 -18.48
N ILE A 334 16.19 2.27 -18.40
CA ILE A 334 17.35 2.46 -17.55
C ILE A 334 18.34 3.40 -18.23
N LYS A 335 18.86 4.38 -17.49
CA LYS A 335 19.87 5.31 -18.00
C LYS A 335 21.14 4.57 -18.41
N THR A 336 21.69 4.92 -19.55
CA THR A 336 22.95 4.37 -20.05
C THR A 336 24.10 4.62 -19.07
N ASN A 337 25.02 3.67 -18.97
CA ASN A 337 26.22 3.73 -18.12
C ASN A 337 25.96 3.71 -16.59
N THR A 338 24.73 3.48 -16.13
CA THR A 338 24.44 3.32 -14.69
C THR A 338 25.20 2.11 -14.16
N LYS A 339 25.93 2.27 -13.04
CA LYS A 339 26.69 1.20 -12.37
C LYS A 339 26.13 0.90 -10.99
N ILE A 340 26.09 -0.38 -10.62
CA ILE A 340 25.63 -0.85 -9.31
C ILE A 340 26.84 -1.35 -8.52
N SER A 341 26.97 -0.95 -7.24
CA SER A 341 27.86 -1.58 -6.27
C SER A 341 27.06 -2.49 -5.35
N ILE A 342 27.24 -3.79 -5.47
CA ILE A 342 26.60 -4.82 -4.66
C ILE A 342 27.48 -5.06 -3.42
N ILE A 343 26.95 -4.75 -2.24
CA ILE A 343 27.66 -4.83 -0.95
C ILE A 343 27.16 -6.04 -0.21
N ILE A 344 28.05 -6.99 0.10
CA ILE A 344 27.72 -8.27 0.73
C ILE A 344 28.56 -8.46 2.00
N PRO A 345 28.01 -8.14 3.19
CA PRO A 345 28.65 -8.51 4.45
C PRO A 345 28.64 -10.03 4.65
N THR A 346 29.76 -10.58 5.10
CA THR A 346 29.89 -12.02 5.34
C THR A 346 30.84 -12.31 6.51
N ARG A 347 30.64 -13.46 7.14
CA ARG A 347 31.59 -14.06 8.07
C ARG A 347 31.53 -15.56 7.96
N ASP A 348 32.63 -16.18 7.56
CA ASP A 348 32.67 -17.62 7.33
C ASP A 348 31.53 -18.11 6.42
N LYS A 349 31.07 -19.38 6.53
CA LYS A 349 29.91 -19.88 5.75
C LYS A 349 30.06 -19.66 4.23
N ILE A 350 31.24 -19.94 3.73
CA ILE A 350 31.64 -19.62 2.35
C ILE A 350 30.72 -20.23 1.30
N ASP A 351 30.06 -21.35 1.59
CA ASP A 351 29.15 -22.01 0.67
C ASP A 351 27.89 -21.14 0.40
N LEU A 352 27.43 -20.38 1.40
CA LEU A 352 26.31 -19.42 1.23
C LEU A 352 26.76 -18.26 0.35
N LEU A 353 27.90 -17.64 0.69
CA LEU A 353 28.43 -16.52 -0.09
C LEU A 353 28.68 -16.93 -1.54
N LYS A 354 29.26 -18.10 -1.75
CA LYS A 354 29.54 -18.62 -3.10
C LYS A 354 28.24 -18.82 -3.89
N ARG A 355 27.21 -19.45 -3.30
CA ARG A 355 25.91 -19.61 -3.94
C ARG A 355 25.30 -18.26 -4.31
N CYS A 356 25.36 -17.28 -3.41
CA CYS A 356 24.88 -15.93 -3.65
C CYS A 356 25.59 -15.30 -4.86
N ILE A 357 26.92 -15.29 -4.88
CA ILE A 357 27.72 -14.68 -5.96
C ILE A 357 27.54 -15.45 -7.28
N ASP A 358 27.64 -16.78 -7.27
CA ASP A 358 27.46 -17.63 -8.45
C ASP A 358 26.06 -17.35 -9.08
N SER A 359 25.00 -17.20 -8.25
CA SER A 359 23.67 -16.88 -8.74
C SER A 359 23.57 -15.50 -9.37
N ILE A 360 24.25 -14.50 -8.82
CA ILE A 360 24.33 -13.14 -9.40
C ILE A 360 25.02 -13.21 -10.76
N GLU A 361 26.18 -13.85 -10.83
CA GLU A 361 26.99 -13.90 -12.06
C GLU A 361 26.33 -14.70 -13.17
N THR A 362 25.63 -15.78 -12.81
CA THR A 362 25.00 -16.69 -13.78
C THR A 362 23.64 -16.15 -14.26
N ASN A 363 22.80 -15.71 -13.33
CA ASN A 363 21.39 -15.44 -13.62
C ASN A 363 21.09 -13.98 -13.95
N SER A 364 21.95 -13.00 -13.60
CA SER A 364 21.63 -11.59 -13.89
C SER A 364 21.79 -11.26 -15.37
N THR A 365 20.85 -10.50 -15.93
CA THR A 365 20.95 -9.93 -17.29
C THR A 365 21.74 -8.62 -17.31
N PHE A 366 21.59 -7.79 -16.29
CA PHE A 366 22.38 -6.56 -16.13
C PHE A 366 23.81 -6.89 -15.75
N ARG A 367 24.79 -6.27 -16.43
CA ARG A 367 26.23 -6.62 -16.29
C ARG A 367 27.11 -5.49 -15.75
N ASN A 368 26.62 -4.25 -15.70
CA ASN A 368 27.43 -3.13 -15.22
C ASN A 368 27.35 -2.98 -13.69
N TYR A 369 27.90 -3.97 -12.99
CA TYR A 369 28.00 -3.98 -11.53
C TYR A 369 29.40 -4.34 -11.04
N GLU A 370 29.68 -4.03 -9.79
CA GLU A 370 30.80 -4.57 -9.01
C GLU A 370 30.26 -5.23 -7.75
N ILE A 371 30.96 -6.24 -7.24
CA ILE A 371 30.67 -6.89 -5.96
C ILE A 371 31.76 -6.49 -4.96
N ILE A 372 31.33 -6.04 -3.78
CA ILE A 372 32.17 -5.65 -2.66
C ILE A 372 31.83 -6.54 -1.48
N ILE A 373 32.71 -7.47 -1.16
CA ILE A 373 32.58 -8.40 -0.04
C ILE A 373 33.15 -7.74 1.20
N ILE A 374 32.38 -7.64 2.27
CA ILE A 374 32.84 -7.14 3.56
C ILE A 374 33.03 -8.32 4.51
N ASP A 375 34.28 -8.78 4.64
CA ASP A 375 34.65 -9.90 5.50
C ASP A 375 34.72 -9.45 6.96
N ASN A 376 33.79 -9.87 7.80
CA ASN A 376 33.77 -9.57 9.23
C ASN A 376 34.61 -10.57 10.04
N GLY A 377 35.88 -10.66 9.69
CA GLY A 377 36.85 -11.44 10.46
C GLY A 377 36.64 -12.95 10.33
N SER A 378 36.42 -13.49 9.13
CA SER A 378 36.37 -14.93 8.87
C SER A 378 37.64 -15.62 9.31
N VAL A 379 37.50 -16.82 9.87
CA VAL A 379 38.61 -17.63 10.42
C VAL A 379 38.75 -18.99 9.77
N GLU A 380 37.75 -19.44 9.01
CA GLU A 380 37.77 -20.71 8.29
C GLU A 380 38.76 -20.64 7.11
N ALA A 381 39.57 -21.67 6.95
CA ALA A 381 40.57 -21.76 5.85
C ALA A 381 39.89 -21.66 4.47
N ALA A 382 38.71 -22.28 4.31
CA ALA A 382 37.95 -22.22 3.08
C ALA A 382 37.54 -20.77 2.70
N SER A 383 37.25 -19.94 3.69
CA SER A 383 36.93 -18.50 3.48
C SER A 383 38.17 -17.76 3.00
N ALA A 384 39.30 -17.95 3.66
CA ALA A 384 40.58 -17.35 3.26
C ALA A 384 40.99 -17.74 1.83
N ASP A 385 40.86 -19.01 1.50
CA ASP A 385 41.13 -19.54 0.15
C ASP A 385 40.23 -18.91 -0.92
N TYR A 386 38.94 -18.74 -0.66
CA TYR A 386 38.00 -18.10 -1.58
C TYR A 386 38.34 -16.63 -1.77
N PHE A 387 38.57 -15.90 -0.68
CA PHE A 387 38.90 -14.45 -0.75
C PHE A 387 40.22 -14.20 -1.50
N ALA A 388 41.17 -15.12 -1.44
CA ALA A 388 42.41 -15.02 -2.21
C ALA A 388 42.25 -15.27 -3.71
N LYS A 389 41.19 -15.99 -4.13
CA LYS A 389 40.95 -16.42 -5.51
C LYS A 389 39.84 -15.66 -6.21
N THR A 390 38.94 -15.02 -5.46
CA THR A 390 37.83 -14.25 -6.05
C THR A 390 38.37 -13.02 -6.79
N GLY A 391 37.78 -12.70 -7.93
CA GLY A 391 38.04 -11.47 -8.66
C GLY A 391 37.36 -10.22 -8.07
N HIS A 392 36.58 -10.40 -7.00
CA HIS A 392 35.81 -9.32 -6.38
C HIS A 392 36.65 -8.56 -5.34
N LYS A 393 36.21 -7.32 -5.04
CA LYS A 393 36.82 -6.53 -3.98
C LYS A 393 36.46 -7.09 -2.61
N VAL A 394 37.47 -7.49 -1.83
CA VAL A 394 37.30 -7.95 -0.45
C VAL A 394 37.84 -6.92 0.51
N VAL A 395 37.03 -6.49 1.47
CA VAL A 395 37.40 -5.54 2.53
C VAL A 395 37.25 -6.23 3.88
N ARG A 396 38.37 -6.42 4.58
CA ARG A 396 38.37 -7.08 5.88
C ARG A 396 38.09 -6.09 7.01
N ASN A 397 37.15 -6.45 7.90
CA ASN A 397 36.87 -5.76 9.15
C ASN A 397 36.85 -6.78 10.30
N THR A 398 37.67 -6.58 11.32
CA THR A 398 37.82 -7.54 12.44
C THR A 398 37.10 -7.07 13.71
N GLU A 399 36.39 -5.97 13.64
CA GLU A 399 35.60 -5.46 14.76
C GLU A 399 34.36 -6.35 15.03
N GLU A 400 33.76 -6.13 16.21
CA GLU A 400 32.50 -6.79 16.57
C GLU A 400 31.45 -6.64 15.47
N PHE A 401 30.68 -7.69 15.24
CA PHE A 401 29.62 -7.69 14.23
C PHE A 401 28.64 -6.54 14.42
N ASN A 402 28.49 -5.76 13.37
CA ASN A 402 27.56 -4.67 13.27
C ASN A 402 27.15 -4.51 11.81
N TYR A 403 25.94 -4.98 11.45
CA TYR A 403 25.43 -4.94 10.09
C TYR A 403 25.47 -3.54 9.49
N SER A 404 25.02 -2.54 10.26
CA SER A 404 25.03 -1.13 9.83
C SER A 404 26.43 -0.66 9.48
N ARG A 405 27.44 -0.93 10.34
CA ARG A 405 28.84 -0.55 10.12
C ARG A 405 29.42 -1.24 8.88
N LEU A 406 29.19 -2.54 8.74
CA LEU A 406 29.71 -3.29 7.59
C LEU A 406 29.18 -2.72 6.26
N ASN A 407 27.89 -2.42 6.19
CA ASN A 407 27.30 -1.81 5.01
C ASN A 407 27.80 -0.38 4.77
N ASN A 408 28.01 0.41 5.82
CA ASN A 408 28.64 1.73 5.71
C ASN A 408 30.09 1.64 5.18
N ILE A 409 30.86 0.64 5.62
CA ILE A 409 32.21 0.37 5.10
C ILE A 409 32.12 0.06 3.60
N GLY A 410 31.22 -0.84 3.20
CA GLY A 410 31.01 -1.19 1.80
C GLY A 410 30.61 0.02 0.95
N ALA A 411 29.70 0.83 1.44
CA ALA A 411 29.27 2.05 0.73
C ALA A 411 30.41 3.05 0.49
N ARG A 412 31.34 3.17 1.44
CA ARG A 412 32.55 4.01 1.23
C ARG A 412 33.51 3.47 0.19
N GLN A 413 33.43 2.17 -0.13
CA GLN A 413 34.28 1.49 -1.10
C GLN A 413 33.65 1.38 -2.49
N ALA A 414 32.38 1.78 -2.60
CA ALA A 414 31.59 1.72 -3.82
C ALA A 414 32.03 2.75 -4.87
N SER A 415 31.99 2.36 -6.13
CA SER A 415 32.23 3.24 -7.27
C SER A 415 31.02 3.36 -8.21
N GLY A 416 29.92 2.66 -7.89
CA GLY A 416 28.67 2.73 -8.65
C GLY A 416 27.80 3.91 -8.28
N ASP A 417 26.81 4.20 -9.12
CA ASP A 417 25.80 5.24 -8.92
C ASP A 417 24.73 4.80 -7.91
N HIS A 418 24.55 3.47 -7.80
CA HIS A 418 23.59 2.83 -6.91
C HIS A 418 24.29 1.84 -6.00
N LEU A 419 23.90 1.82 -4.74
CA LEU A 419 24.27 0.81 -3.75
C LEU A 419 23.16 -0.24 -3.68
N LEU A 420 23.56 -1.51 -3.73
CA LEU A 420 22.69 -2.64 -3.44
C LEU A 420 23.21 -3.36 -2.21
N PHE A 421 22.54 -3.22 -1.08
CA PHE A 421 22.79 -3.98 0.12
C PHE A 421 22.16 -5.36 -0.02
N LEU A 422 22.96 -6.39 0.09
CA LEU A 422 22.52 -7.76 -0.17
C LEU A 422 23.10 -8.72 0.89
N ASN A 423 22.23 -9.55 1.47
CA ASN A 423 22.68 -10.59 2.38
C ASN A 423 23.43 -11.71 1.63
N ASN A 424 24.43 -12.31 2.28
CA ASN A 424 25.24 -13.37 1.71
C ASN A 424 24.53 -14.72 1.54
N ASP A 425 23.31 -14.85 2.02
CA ASP A 425 22.46 -16.03 1.95
C ASP A 425 21.23 -15.81 1.04
N THR A 426 21.34 -14.92 0.06
CA THR A 426 20.35 -14.74 -1.00
C THR A 426 20.75 -15.52 -2.26
N GLU A 427 19.74 -15.84 -3.10
CA GLU A 427 19.93 -16.54 -4.38
C GLU A 427 18.97 -15.99 -5.43
N VAL A 428 19.50 -15.56 -6.58
CA VAL A 428 18.74 -14.89 -7.64
C VAL A 428 17.84 -15.89 -8.38
N ILE A 429 16.55 -15.54 -8.50
CA ILE A 429 15.53 -16.27 -9.27
C ILE A 429 15.26 -15.57 -10.60
N ALA A 430 14.83 -14.28 -10.55
CA ALA A 430 14.45 -13.54 -11.74
C ALA A 430 15.68 -12.93 -12.43
N PRO A 431 15.95 -13.23 -13.72
CA PRO A 431 17.16 -12.76 -14.39
C PRO A 431 17.27 -11.23 -14.52
N ASP A 432 16.14 -10.52 -14.64
CA ASP A 432 16.07 -9.06 -14.78
C ASP A 432 15.88 -8.33 -13.41
N TRP A 433 16.27 -8.98 -12.30
CA TRP A 433 16.07 -8.43 -10.95
C TRP A 433 16.79 -7.11 -10.69
N LEU A 434 18.01 -6.95 -11.22
CA LEU A 434 18.78 -5.71 -11.08
C LEU A 434 18.13 -4.58 -11.87
N GLU A 435 17.67 -4.85 -13.09
CA GLU A 435 16.91 -3.92 -13.90
C GLU A 435 15.61 -3.52 -13.19
N ALA A 436 14.87 -4.49 -12.64
CA ALA A 436 13.63 -4.24 -11.91
C ALA A 436 13.82 -3.36 -10.66
N LEU A 437 14.97 -3.41 -10.01
CA LEU A 437 15.34 -2.49 -8.93
C LEU A 437 15.77 -1.12 -9.47
N LEU A 438 16.57 -1.09 -10.54
CA LEU A 438 17.10 0.15 -11.14
C LEU A 438 16.00 1.02 -11.77
N GLU A 439 15.00 0.42 -12.43
CA GLU A 439 13.82 1.13 -12.98
C GLU A 439 13.24 2.13 -11.98
N HIS A 440 13.27 1.79 -10.70
CA HIS A 440 12.74 2.63 -9.63
C HIS A 440 13.84 3.44 -8.93
N SER A 441 14.99 2.83 -8.62
CA SER A 441 16.04 3.48 -7.86
C SER A 441 16.64 4.71 -8.58
N GLN A 442 16.60 4.75 -9.92
CA GLN A 442 17.07 5.91 -10.71
C GLN A 442 16.13 7.14 -10.65
N ARG A 443 14.89 6.98 -10.17
CA ARG A 443 13.90 8.06 -10.07
C ARG A 443 14.28 9.04 -8.97
N GLN A 444 14.13 10.35 -9.23
CA GLN A 444 14.56 11.40 -8.30
C GLN A 444 13.79 11.34 -6.96
N GLU A 445 12.52 10.98 -7.00
CA GLU A 445 11.62 10.90 -5.86
C GLU A 445 11.75 9.60 -5.07
N VAL A 446 12.54 8.61 -5.54
CA VAL A 446 12.68 7.30 -4.86
C VAL A 446 13.93 7.29 -3.99
N GLY A 447 13.79 6.91 -2.74
CA GLY A 447 14.86 6.76 -1.76
C GLY A 447 15.42 5.35 -1.66
N ALA A 448 14.53 4.36 -1.60
CA ALA A 448 14.91 2.95 -1.48
C ALA A 448 13.99 2.05 -2.33
N VAL A 449 14.53 0.93 -2.79
CA VAL A 449 13.79 -0.08 -3.54
C VAL A 449 14.10 -1.46 -2.96
N GLY A 450 13.05 -2.25 -2.68
CA GLY A 450 13.17 -3.62 -2.19
C GLY A 450 12.59 -4.65 -3.15
N ALA A 451 13.12 -5.87 -3.06
CA ALA A 451 12.74 -7.03 -3.85
C ALA A 451 11.68 -7.88 -3.16
N LYS A 452 11.02 -8.77 -3.90
CA LYS A 452 10.24 -9.89 -3.33
C LYS A 452 11.21 -10.99 -2.92
N LEU A 453 11.14 -11.42 -1.66
CA LEU A 453 11.98 -12.52 -1.16
C LEU A 453 11.12 -13.72 -0.78
N LEU A 454 11.62 -14.90 -1.11
CA LEU A 454 11.02 -16.18 -0.77
C LEU A 454 11.90 -16.96 0.18
N PHE A 455 11.29 -17.73 1.06
CA PHE A 455 11.95 -18.81 1.75
C PHE A 455 12.33 -19.93 0.76
N PRO A 456 13.28 -20.81 1.09
CA PRO A 456 13.65 -21.94 0.23
C PRO A 456 12.50 -22.90 -0.10
N ASN A 457 11.44 -22.93 0.71
CA ASN A 457 10.23 -23.71 0.47
C ASN A 457 9.22 -23.02 -0.47
N GLY A 458 9.55 -21.83 -1.02
CA GLY A 458 8.71 -21.08 -1.93
C GLY A 458 7.66 -20.17 -1.28
N MET A 459 7.58 -20.13 0.06
CA MET A 459 6.69 -19.19 0.76
C MET A 459 7.26 -17.77 0.73
N ILE A 460 6.39 -16.76 0.75
CA ILE A 460 6.79 -15.36 0.79
C ILE A 460 7.46 -15.05 2.13
N GLN A 461 8.67 -14.50 2.08
CA GLN A 461 9.37 -13.96 3.23
C GLN A 461 9.22 -12.45 3.33
N HIS A 462 9.29 -11.77 2.19
CA HIS A 462 9.17 -10.32 2.10
C HIS A 462 8.41 -9.90 0.84
N ALA A 463 7.37 -9.10 1.04
CA ALA A 463 6.63 -8.40 -0.02
C ALA A 463 6.32 -6.95 0.39
N GLY A 464 7.30 -6.29 1.06
CA GLY A 464 7.17 -4.97 1.66
C GLY A 464 6.99 -5.02 3.17
N MET A 465 7.10 -3.87 3.85
CA MET A 465 6.92 -3.75 5.29
C MET A 465 6.06 -2.55 5.64
N VAL A 466 5.25 -2.73 6.67
CA VAL A 466 4.42 -1.68 7.28
C VAL A 466 4.91 -1.39 8.69
N LEU A 467 4.68 -0.15 9.14
CA LEU A 467 4.96 0.23 10.52
C LEU A 467 3.79 -0.16 11.44
N GLY A 468 4.11 -0.49 12.67
CA GLY A 468 3.12 -0.87 13.67
C GLY A 468 3.15 -2.35 13.99
N GLY A 469 2.11 -2.81 14.70
CA GLY A 469 2.07 -4.16 15.23
C GLY A 469 3.03 -4.38 16.39
N PRO A 470 3.15 -5.63 16.89
CA PRO A 470 3.96 -5.96 18.06
C PRO A 470 5.46 -5.84 17.82
N TRP A 471 5.91 -5.82 16.56
CA TRP A 471 7.32 -5.78 16.19
C TRP A 471 7.73 -4.43 15.60
N LEU A 472 6.94 -3.36 15.77
CA LEU A 472 7.16 -2.01 15.23
C LEU A 472 7.19 -1.93 13.69
N ALA A 473 7.71 -2.92 13.01
CA ALA A 473 7.70 -3.05 11.56
C ALA A 473 7.49 -4.53 11.21
N GLU A 474 6.52 -4.80 10.34
CA GLU A 474 6.11 -6.15 9.98
C GLU A 474 6.17 -6.37 8.47
N HIS A 475 6.62 -7.56 8.08
CA HIS A 475 6.58 -8.00 6.69
C HIS A 475 5.14 -8.32 6.29
N VAL A 476 4.66 -7.75 5.18
CA VAL A 476 3.34 -8.11 4.66
C VAL A 476 3.41 -9.43 3.90
N ASN A 477 2.32 -10.20 3.93
CA ASN A 477 2.19 -11.52 3.31
C ASN A 477 3.26 -12.53 3.75
N LEU A 478 3.86 -12.35 4.93
CA LEU A 478 4.83 -13.30 5.48
C LEU A 478 4.22 -14.69 5.59
N LEU A 479 4.91 -15.70 5.04
CA LEU A 479 4.52 -17.11 4.99
C LEU A 479 3.27 -17.42 4.12
N ALA A 480 2.77 -16.47 3.35
CA ALA A 480 1.81 -16.77 2.30
C ALA A 480 2.49 -17.61 1.18
N GLU A 481 1.73 -18.44 0.51
CA GLU A 481 2.23 -19.15 -0.67
C GLU A 481 2.50 -18.15 -1.81
N ILE A 482 3.49 -18.43 -2.66
CA ILE A 482 3.85 -17.53 -3.77
C ILE A 482 2.65 -17.24 -4.70
N TYR A 483 1.72 -18.18 -4.82
CA TYR A 483 0.53 -18.06 -5.68
C TYR A 483 -0.68 -17.45 -4.97
N ASP A 484 -0.59 -17.13 -3.69
CA ASP A 484 -1.68 -16.46 -2.94
C ASP A 484 -1.87 -15.02 -3.41
N HIS A 485 -0.85 -14.42 -4.03
CA HIS A 485 -0.86 -13.04 -4.51
C HIS A 485 -1.17 -11.98 -3.43
N GLY A 486 -1.53 -12.38 -2.20
CA GLY A 486 -1.94 -11.50 -1.11
C GLY A 486 -3.30 -10.82 -1.32
N TYR A 487 -3.69 -9.96 -0.41
CA TYR A 487 -4.95 -9.21 -0.49
C TYR A 487 -5.03 -8.42 -1.81
N ARG A 488 -6.06 -8.71 -2.63
CA ARG A 488 -6.29 -8.12 -3.95
C ARG A 488 -5.11 -8.23 -4.92
N GLY A 489 -4.22 -9.19 -4.73
CA GLY A 489 -3.03 -9.36 -5.54
C GLY A 489 -1.89 -8.41 -5.21
N PHE A 490 -1.97 -7.68 -4.09
CA PHE A 490 -1.02 -6.62 -3.76
C PHE A 490 0.40 -7.12 -3.41
N ALA A 491 0.60 -8.43 -3.27
CA ALA A 491 1.94 -9.02 -3.19
C ALA A 491 2.67 -9.07 -4.55
N ASP A 492 1.93 -8.94 -5.66
CA ASP A 492 2.46 -9.09 -7.03
C ASP A 492 2.29 -7.82 -7.89
N VAL A 493 2.20 -6.67 -7.25
CA VAL A 493 2.18 -5.36 -7.91
C VAL A 493 3.26 -4.44 -7.31
N ILE A 494 3.75 -3.51 -8.13
CA ILE A 494 4.67 -2.48 -7.67
C ILE A 494 3.88 -1.51 -6.77
N ARG A 495 4.42 -1.20 -5.59
CA ARG A 495 3.75 -0.26 -4.67
C ARG A 495 4.72 0.45 -3.72
N ASN A 496 4.23 1.50 -3.06
CA ASN A 496 4.99 2.21 -2.05
C ASN A 496 4.71 1.65 -0.66
N PHE A 497 5.77 1.52 0.13
CA PHE A 497 5.72 1.06 1.52
C PHE A 497 6.40 2.04 2.47
N ASN A 498 6.29 1.78 3.77
CA ASN A 498 7.04 2.50 4.78
C ASN A 498 8.53 2.14 4.74
N CYS A 499 8.81 0.86 4.56
CA CYS A 499 10.16 0.32 4.50
C CYS A 499 10.20 -1.01 3.73
N VAL A 500 11.42 -1.41 3.40
CA VAL A 500 11.77 -2.69 2.78
C VAL A 500 12.98 -3.28 3.50
N THR A 501 13.15 -4.61 3.42
CA THR A 501 14.22 -5.30 4.16
C THR A 501 15.61 -5.05 3.57
N GLY A 502 16.60 -4.92 4.43
CA GLY A 502 18.01 -4.83 4.08
C GLY A 502 18.59 -6.11 3.47
N ALA A 503 17.85 -7.22 3.47
CA ALA A 503 18.31 -8.44 2.81
C ALA A 503 18.49 -8.26 1.29
N CYS A 504 17.73 -7.35 0.67
CA CYS A 504 17.91 -6.88 -0.71
C CYS A 504 17.32 -5.47 -0.84
N LEU A 505 18.15 -4.44 -0.69
CA LEU A 505 17.76 -3.04 -0.71
C LEU A 505 18.67 -2.23 -1.63
N MET A 506 18.08 -1.61 -2.65
CA MET A 506 18.81 -0.70 -3.54
C MET A 506 18.51 0.76 -3.23
N MET A 507 19.57 1.59 -3.26
CA MET A 507 19.48 3.04 -3.03
C MET A 507 20.51 3.78 -3.87
N ARG A 508 20.18 4.99 -4.36
CA ARG A 508 21.20 5.86 -4.98
C ARG A 508 22.26 6.29 -3.96
N VAL A 509 23.52 6.33 -4.38
CA VAL A 509 24.64 6.81 -3.55
C VAL A 509 24.33 8.19 -2.97
N SER A 510 23.81 9.11 -3.79
CA SER A 510 23.48 10.48 -3.36
C SER A 510 22.44 10.51 -2.23
N VAL A 511 21.40 9.68 -2.31
CA VAL A 511 20.37 9.58 -1.25
C VAL A 511 20.96 8.95 0.01
N PHE A 512 21.77 7.89 -0.13
CA PHE A 512 22.43 7.24 1.00
C PHE A 512 23.27 8.23 1.82
N HIS A 513 24.07 9.06 1.14
CA HIS A 513 24.86 10.10 1.81
C HIS A 513 23.98 11.20 2.42
N GLN A 514 22.94 11.62 1.72
CA GLN A 514 22.02 12.66 2.19
C GLN A 514 21.29 12.24 3.49
N VAL A 515 20.93 10.96 3.61
CA VAL A 515 20.27 10.44 4.82
C VAL A 515 21.25 10.07 5.93
N GLY A 516 22.57 10.12 5.68
CA GLY A 516 23.62 9.81 6.65
C GLY A 516 23.94 8.32 6.79
N GLY A 517 23.53 7.49 5.82
CA GLY A 517 23.78 6.05 5.82
C GLY A 517 23.06 5.28 6.91
N PHE A 518 23.52 4.07 7.20
CA PHE A 518 23.01 3.26 8.32
C PHE A 518 23.43 3.84 9.66
N ASP A 519 22.55 3.78 10.66
CA ASP A 519 22.87 4.13 12.03
C ASP A 519 23.60 2.96 12.72
N GLU A 520 24.88 3.14 13.04
CA GLU A 520 25.72 2.10 13.63
C GLU A 520 25.35 1.75 15.08
N SER A 521 24.49 2.55 15.73
CA SER A 521 23.90 2.20 17.02
C SER A 521 22.85 1.08 16.89
N LEU A 522 22.24 0.94 15.70
CA LEU A 522 21.34 -0.16 15.32
C LEU A 522 22.17 -1.28 14.68
N LYS A 523 22.75 -2.15 15.50
CA LYS A 523 23.72 -3.14 15.03
C LYS A 523 23.15 -4.15 14.03
N VAL A 524 21.87 -4.54 14.19
CA VAL A 524 21.20 -5.56 13.36
C VAL A 524 19.72 -5.20 13.15
N THR A 525 18.94 -5.14 14.21
CA THR A 525 17.49 -4.96 14.15
C THR A 525 17.14 -3.52 13.80
N TYR A 526 16.15 -3.33 12.92
CA TYR A 526 15.62 -2.03 12.46
C TYR A 526 16.60 -1.11 11.73
N SER A 527 17.80 -1.58 11.38
CA SER A 527 18.77 -0.78 10.64
C SER A 527 18.28 -0.38 9.24
N ASP A 528 17.64 -1.29 8.55
CA ASP A 528 16.99 -1.11 7.26
C ASP A 528 15.72 -0.26 7.36
N VAL A 529 14.92 -0.49 8.40
CA VAL A 529 13.73 0.31 8.68
C VAL A 529 14.11 1.77 8.94
N ASP A 530 15.10 2.02 9.82
CA ASP A 530 15.63 3.38 10.10
C ASP A 530 16.13 4.07 8.83
N LEU A 531 16.87 3.35 7.98
CA LEU A 531 17.36 3.88 6.71
C LEU A 531 16.22 4.32 5.78
N CYS A 532 15.18 3.47 5.65
CA CYS A 532 13.99 3.79 4.88
C CYS A 532 13.22 4.98 5.48
N LEU A 533 13.06 5.03 6.79
CA LEU A 533 12.36 6.14 7.46
C LEU A 533 13.12 7.47 7.35
N LYS A 534 14.45 7.45 7.40
CA LYS A 534 15.29 8.63 7.10
C LYS A 534 15.06 9.15 5.67
N ALA A 535 14.92 8.25 4.71
CA ALA A 535 14.59 8.63 3.33
C ALA A 535 13.18 9.23 3.25
N ARG A 536 12.19 8.58 3.85
CA ARG A 536 10.81 9.08 3.90
C ARG A 536 10.68 10.43 4.61
N ALA A 537 11.39 10.64 5.71
CA ALA A 537 11.41 11.93 6.41
C ALA A 537 11.94 13.10 5.54
N ARG A 538 12.65 12.78 4.45
CA ARG A 538 13.09 13.74 3.43
C ARG A 538 12.17 13.81 2.20
N GLY A 539 11.01 13.16 2.26
CA GLY A 539 10.02 13.15 1.18
C GLY A 539 10.26 12.11 0.09
N TYR A 540 11.24 11.21 0.25
CA TYR A 540 11.46 10.13 -0.70
C TYR A 540 10.44 9.00 -0.55
N LEU A 541 10.10 8.37 -1.67
CA LEU A 541 9.31 7.14 -1.73
C LEU A 541 10.19 5.92 -1.43
N VAL A 542 9.60 4.92 -0.80
CA VAL A 542 10.16 3.57 -0.69
C VAL A 542 9.31 2.67 -1.58
N VAL A 543 9.93 2.00 -2.54
CA VAL A 543 9.25 1.19 -3.55
C VAL A 543 9.52 -0.29 -3.31
N TYR A 544 8.50 -1.09 -3.41
CA TYR A 544 8.59 -2.55 -3.50
C TYR A 544 8.29 -2.97 -4.94
N THR A 545 9.10 -3.87 -5.49
CA THR A 545 8.86 -4.47 -6.81
C THR A 545 8.88 -6.00 -6.73
N PRO A 546 7.80 -6.68 -7.19
CA PRO A 546 7.75 -8.13 -7.22
C PRO A 546 8.56 -8.73 -8.38
N TYR A 547 9.05 -7.90 -9.29
CA TYR A 547 9.84 -8.31 -10.47
C TYR A 547 11.31 -8.58 -10.13
N ALA A 548 11.81 -8.05 -9.01
CA ALA A 548 13.06 -8.48 -8.40
C ALA A 548 12.74 -9.63 -7.45
N LEU A 549 13.06 -10.87 -7.84
CA LEU A 549 12.67 -12.07 -7.10
C LEU A 549 13.91 -12.89 -6.75
N LEU A 550 14.09 -13.17 -5.44
CA LEU A 550 15.21 -13.93 -4.89
C LEU A 550 14.71 -14.90 -3.81
N TYR A 551 15.44 -16.00 -3.61
CA TYR A 551 15.40 -16.73 -2.34
C TYR A 551 16.25 -16.01 -1.30
N HIS A 552 15.85 -16.11 -0.03
CA HIS A 552 16.65 -15.73 1.13
C HIS A 552 16.64 -16.87 2.14
N HIS A 553 17.79 -17.52 2.27
CA HIS A 553 17.98 -18.78 3.01
C HIS A 553 18.06 -18.58 4.53
N GLU A 554 17.45 -17.56 5.08
CA GLU A 554 17.49 -17.13 6.49
C GLU A 554 17.86 -18.26 7.47
N ARG A 555 18.74 -17.99 8.45
CA ARG A 555 19.32 -18.86 9.48
C ARG A 555 20.72 -19.43 9.17
N GLY A 556 21.33 -19.12 8.02
CA GLY A 556 22.72 -19.51 7.78
C GLY A 556 23.71 -18.85 8.75
N THR A 557 23.41 -17.65 9.23
CA THR A 557 24.35 -16.80 9.99
C THR A 557 23.87 -16.41 11.40
N ARG A 558 22.57 -16.49 11.71
CA ARG A 558 22.05 -16.24 13.07
C ARG A 558 22.07 -17.54 13.87
N GLY A 559 22.98 -17.66 14.85
CA GLY A 559 22.98 -18.75 15.83
C GLY A 559 21.70 -18.72 16.69
N LYS A 560 21.47 -19.80 17.49
CA LYS A 560 20.43 -19.82 18.55
C LYS A 560 20.72 -18.67 19.50
N GLY A 561 20.03 -17.52 19.31
CA GLY A 561 20.31 -16.29 20.06
C GLY A 561 19.55 -16.25 21.38
N GLU A 562 20.22 -15.76 22.42
CA GLU A 562 19.55 -15.27 23.62
C GLU A 562 18.81 -13.97 23.27
N PHE A 563 17.64 -13.75 23.88
CA PHE A 563 16.83 -12.55 23.68
C PHE A 563 16.87 -11.67 24.92
N ASP A 564 16.93 -10.36 24.70
CA ASP A 564 16.66 -9.34 25.70
C ASP A 564 15.20 -8.86 25.56
N ILE A 565 14.71 -8.14 26.55
CA ILE A 565 13.39 -7.48 26.48
C ILE A 565 13.60 -5.98 26.26
N ALA A 566 13.11 -5.46 25.15
CA ALA A 566 12.94 -4.02 24.96
C ALA A 566 11.57 -3.61 25.53
N GLU A 567 11.56 -2.52 26.29
CA GLU A 567 10.33 -1.95 26.86
C GLU A 567 10.07 -0.59 26.20
N ILE A 568 8.95 -0.48 25.52
CA ILE A 568 8.54 0.74 24.82
C ILE A 568 7.14 1.16 25.28
N ALA A 569 6.92 2.47 25.42
CA ALA A 569 5.60 3.02 25.74
C ALA A 569 4.85 3.34 24.45
N LEU A 570 3.90 2.52 24.09
CA LEU A 570 2.98 2.78 22.96
C LEU A 570 1.78 3.60 23.46
N LYS A 571 1.33 4.57 22.65
CA LYS A 571 0.05 5.25 22.92
C LYS A 571 -1.11 4.46 22.33
N PHE A 572 -2.01 4.01 23.21
CA PHE A 572 -3.31 3.48 22.85
C PHE A 572 -4.40 4.35 23.47
N ASP A 573 -5.32 4.89 22.66
CA ASP A 573 -6.41 5.77 23.10
C ASP A 573 -5.97 6.90 24.04
N GLY A 574 -4.80 7.51 23.74
CA GLY A 574 -4.22 8.59 24.52
C GLY A 574 -3.49 8.16 25.80
N GLN A 575 -3.48 6.87 26.14
CA GLN A 575 -2.79 6.32 27.29
C GLN A 575 -1.46 5.65 26.90
N ASP A 576 -0.40 5.85 27.67
CA ASP A 576 0.86 5.15 27.50
C ASP A 576 0.73 3.71 28.04
N VAL A 577 0.85 2.72 27.15
CA VAL A 577 0.85 1.30 27.50
C VAL A 577 2.26 0.74 27.33
N ALA A 578 2.84 0.22 28.40
CA ALA A 578 4.15 -0.43 28.34
C ALA A 578 4.06 -1.72 27.49
N HIS A 579 4.83 -1.74 26.41
CA HIS A 579 4.94 -2.90 25.53
C HIS A 579 6.32 -3.54 25.67
N LYS A 580 6.34 -4.83 25.98
CA LYS A 580 7.57 -5.61 26.13
C LYS A 580 7.72 -6.56 24.95
N MET A 581 8.82 -6.41 24.22
CA MET A 581 9.09 -7.24 23.04
C MET A 581 10.45 -7.92 23.15
N PRO A 582 10.56 -9.21 22.80
CA PRO A 582 11.84 -9.89 22.72
C PRO A 582 12.65 -9.35 21.53
N VAL A 583 13.92 -9.00 21.80
CA VAL A 583 14.88 -8.56 20.78
C VAL A 583 16.18 -9.35 20.95
N PRO A 584 16.99 -9.52 19.90
CA PRO A 584 18.28 -10.19 20.04
C PRO A 584 19.14 -9.54 21.14
N ARG A 585 19.90 -10.37 21.86
CA ARG A 585 20.71 -9.94 23.00
C ARG A 585 21.60 -8.73 22.65
N GLY A 586 21.62 -7.75 23.53
CA GLY A 586 22.37 -6.49 23.36
C GLY A 586 21.68 -5.45 22.47
N GLN A 587 20.44 -5.67 22.02
CA GLN A 587 19.73 -4.74 21.11
C GLN A 587 18.55 -3.99 21.74
N ALA A 588 18.18 -4.28 22.98
CA ALA A 588 17.05 -3.65 23.65
C ALA A 588 17.15 -2.12 23.62
N ARG A 589 18.29 -1.56 24.04
CA ARG A 589 18.51 -0.10 24.04
C ARG A 589 18.45 0.52 22.64
N GLY A 590 18.97 -0.15 21.63
CA GLY A 590 18.88 0.32 20.23
C GLY A 590 17.43 0.35 19.73
N THR A 591 16.65 -0.67 20.06
CA THR A 591 15.21 -0.76 19.71
C THR A 591 14.41 0.36 20.39
N GLU A 592 14.65 0.63 21.67
CA GLU A 592 14.02 1.73 22.42
C GLU A 592 14.36 3.09 21.81
N GLN A 593 15.64 3.34 21.47
CA GLN A 593 16.08 4.57 20.81
C GLN A 593 15.47 4.72 19.42
N PHE A 594 15.39 3.64 18.64
CA PHE A 594 14.73 3.61 17.36
C PHE A 594 13.26 4.02 17.47
N TYR A 595 12.51 3.39 18.39
CA TYR A 595 11.11 3.75 18.62
C TYR A 595 10.94 5.22 19.02
N LEU A 596 11.72 5.71 19.97
CA LEU A 596 11.64 7.12 20.43
C LEU A 596 11.93 8.11 19.29
N ARG A 597 12.87 7.78 18.40
CA ARG A 597 13.19 8.61 17.21
C ARG A 597 12.01 8.71 16.26
N TRP A 598 11.30 7.62 16.03
CA TRP A 598 10.27 7.52 15.01
C TRP A 598 8.84 7.49 15.56
N ARG A 599 8.66 7.73 16.86
CA ARG A 599 7.38 7.66 17.57
C ARG A 599 6.25 8.39 16.82
N MET A 600 6.49 9.61 16.34
CA MET A 600 5.49 10.38 15.58
C MET A 600 5.06 9.71 14.27
N MET A 601 5.98 9.02 13.60
CA MET A 601 5.62 8.25 12.40
C MET A 601 4.78 7.03 12.74
N PHE A 602 5.11 6.31 13.81
CA PHE A 602 4.30 5.20 14.29
C PHE A 602 2.88 5.65 14.68
N GLU A 603 2.76 6.73 15.44
CA GLU A 603 1.47 7.29 15.85
C GLU A 603 0.62 7.76 14.65
N ASN A 604 1.24 8.34 13.63
CA ASN A 604 0.56 8.79 12.41
C ASN A 604 0.21 7.65 11.45
N ASP A 605 1.09 6.66 11.28
CA ASP A 605 0.88 5.53 10.38
C ASP A 605 -0.14 4.53 10.94
N LEU A 606 -0.24 4.37 12.24
CA LEU A 606 -1.30 3.58 12.87
C LEU A 606 -2.70 4.07 12.48
N ASN A 607 -2.81 5.34 12.04
CA ASN A 607 -4.05 5.94 11.55
C ASN A 607 -4.18 5.92 10.00
N ARG A 608 -3.14 5.57 9.23
CA ARG A 608 -3.08 5.79 7.77
C ARG A 608 -2.70 4.58 6.92
N THR A 609 -2.16 3.51 7.47
CA THR A 609 -1.55 2.46 6.64
C THR A 609 -2.00 1.05 6.99
N ALA A 610 -2.11 0.30 5.97
CA ALA A 610 -2.40 -1.08 5.70
C ALA A 610 -3.88 -1.34 5.43
N PRO A 611 -4.22 -1.86 4.25
CA PRO A 611 -5.45 -2.60 4.11
C PRO A 611 -5.38 -3.75 5.12
N PRO A 612 -6.44 -4.05 5.86
CA PRO A 612 -6.48 -5.27 6.63
C PRO A 612 -6.30 -6.44 5.65
N GLU A 613 -5.28 -7.25 5.88
CA GLU A 613 -5.11 -8.52 5.14
C GLU A 613 -6.29 -9.48 5.38
N SER A 614 -7.23 -9.09 6.24
CA SER A 614 -8.38 -9.86 6.70
C SER A 614 -9.69 -9.64 5.96
N CYS A 615 -9.73 -8.82 4.89
CA CYS A 615 -10.94 -8.70 4.07
C CYS A 615 -11.10 -9.82 3.03
N SER A 616 -10.48 -10.98 3.25
CA SER A 616 -10.72 -12.17 2.44
C SER A 616 -11.50 -13.18 3.27
N LEU A 617 -12.81 -13.14 3.17
CA LEU A 617 -13.72 -14.33 3.18
C LEU A 617 -15.11 -13.85 2.84
#